data_e21eec208bb84796c597f0f889ffde77
#
_entry.id   e21eec208bb84796c597f0f889ffde77
#
_cell.length_a   1.000
_cell.length_b   1.000
_cell.length_c   1.000
_cell.angle_alpha   90.00
_cell.angle_beta   90.00
_cell.angle_gamma   90.00
#
_symmetry.space_group_name_H-M   'P 1'
#
loop_
_entity.id
_entity.type
_entity.pdbx_description
1 polymer ?
#
loop_
_entity_poly.entity_id
_entity_poly.type
_entity_poly.pdbx_seq_one_letter_code
_entity_poly.pdbx_strand_id
1 'polypeptide(L)'
;FPYTTLFRSIIAEATEEAFTSDIAVWCERTGNKLVKLEIVDGIITAEIEKADAPSAKTAAVQNDKTFIVFSGDLDKTIAAFIIANGAVSMGRKVTMFFTFWGLNILRRPKKVKVAKNFIEKMFGAMMPRGTKKLGLSRMNMGGAGAKMIRGIMKQKGVSSLEELIQNAIDHGVRIVACQMSMDIMGIKQEELIDGVELGGVATFLGSAETSDTSLFI
;
A
#
# COMPACT_ATOMS: atom_id res chain seq x y z
N PHE A 1 -19.10 -4.04 42.98
CA PHE A 1 -18.37 -5.25 42.56
C PHE A 1 -17.33 -4.83 41.53
N PRO A 2 -16.02 -5.10 41.79
CA PRO A 2 -15.01 -4.91 40.73
C PRO A 2 -15.26 -6.00 39.69
N TYR A 3 -15.62 -5.59 38.47
CA TYR A 3 -15.62 -6.49 37.34
C TYR A 3 -14.16 -6.85 37.04
N THR A 4 -13.71 -7.94 37.61
CA THR A 4 -12.44 -8.56 37.27
C THR A 4 -12.55 -8.97 35.81
N THR A 5 -11.77 -8.36 34.91
CA THR A 5 -11.69 -8.70 33.51
C THR A 5 -11.21 -10.15 33.39
N LEU A 6 -12.10 -11.06 33.01
CA LEU A 6 -11.88 -12.50 33.03
C LEU A 6 -10.85 -12.99 31.97
N PHE A 7 -10.49 -12.15 31.00
CA PHE A 7 -9.54 -12.50 29.94
C PHE A 7 -8.50 -11.39 29.79
N ARG A 8 -7.23 -11.74 30.01
CA ARG A 8 -6.09 -10.84 29.82
C ARG A 8 -5.40 -11.05 28.48
N SER A 9 -5.59 -12.19 27.84
CA SER A 9 -5.01 -12.51 26.56
C SER A 9 -6.05 -13.03 25.55
N ILE A 10 -5.77 -12.80 24.27
CA ILE A 10 -6.56 -13.29 23.13
C ILE A 10 -5.60 -13.98 22.19
N ILE A 11 -6.01 -15.11 21.63
CA ILE A 11 -5.32 -15.79 20.52
C ILE A 11 -6.11 -15.47 19.25
N ALA A 12 -5.43 -14.92 18.25
CA ALA A 12 -5.97 -14.65 16.92
C ALA A 12 -5.23 -15.48 15.89
N GLU A 13 -5.97 -16.12 14.99
CA GLU A 13 -5.41 -16.93 13.92
C GLU A 13 -5.84 -16.40 12.55
N ALA A 14 -4.91 -16.42 11.59
CA ALA A 14 -5.13 -16.02 10.21
C ALA A 14 -4.26 -16.82 9.24
N THR A 15 -4.67 -16.85 7.99
CA THR A 15 -3.91 -17.47 6.90
C THR A 15 -3.33 -16.45 5.93
N GLU A 16 -3.68 -15.17 6.09
CA GLU A 16 -3.25 -14.06 5.25
C GLU A 16 -1.92 -13.48 5.77
N GLU A 17 -0.91 -13.41 4.91
CA GLU A 17 0.45 -12.97 5.28
C GLU A 17 0.49 -11.55 5.85
N ALA A 18 -0.36 -10.64 5.33
CA ALA A 18 -0.47 -9.27 5.82
C ALA A 18 -0.89 -9.19 7.31
N PHE A 19 -1.53 -10.25 7.85
CA PHE A 19 -1.91 -10.29 9.26
C PHE A 19 -0.72 -10.12 10.19
N THR A 20 0.48 -10.57 9.82
CA THR A 20 1.70 -10.41 10.64
C THR A 20 2.03 -8.95 10.90
N SER A 21 1.97 -8.12 9.85
CA SER A 21 2.21 -6.68 9.96
C SER A 21 1.03 -5.94 10.60
N ASP A 22 -0.19 -6.31 10.22
CA ASP A 22 -1.40 -5.65 10.68
C ASP A 22 -1.63 -5.86 12.18
N ILE A 23 -1.39 -7.06 12.71
CA ILE A 23 -1.58 -7.33 14.14
C ILE A 23 -0.55 -6.60 15.00
N ALA A 24 0.67 -6.43 14.50
CA ALA A 24 1.71 -5.66 15.19
C ALA A 24 1.32 -4.17 15.26
N VAL A 25 0.89 -3.59 14.14
CA VAL A 25 0.41 -2.21 14.06
C VAL A 25 -0.82 -2.01 14.96
N TRP A 26 -1.78 -2.94 14.92
CA TRP A 26 -2.98 -2.86 15.75
C TRP A 26 -2.64 -2.89 17.24
N CYS A 27 -1.76 -3.80 17.68
CA CYS A 27 -1.33 -3.85 19.07
C CYS A 27 -0.65 -2.55 19.51
N GLU A 28 0.25 -2.01 18.67
CA GLU A 28 0.92 -0.74 18.95
C GLU A 28 -0.09 0.41 19.11
N ARG A 29 -1.08 0.51 18.22
CA ARG A 29 -2.06 1.61 18.23
C ARG A 29 -3.08 1.51 19.36
N THR A 30 -3.50 0.31 19.71
CA THR A 30 -4.46 0.09 20.80
C THR A 30 -3.81 0.03 22.18
N GLY A 31 -2.47 0.06 22.25
CA GLY A 31 -1.71 -0.10 23.49
C GLY A 31 -1.64 -1.54 23.98
N ASN A 32 -2.20 -2.50 23.25
CA ASN A 32 -2.12 -3.91 23.56
C ASN A 32 -0.71 -4.43 23.28
N LYS A 33 -0.33 -5.53 23.93
CA LYS A 33 0.99 -6.13 23.76
C LYS A 33 0.88 -7.39 22.90
N LEU A 34 1.62 -7.42 21.79
CA LEU A 34 1.84 -8.65 21.04
C LEU A 34 2.86 -9.50 21.79
N VAL A 35 2.39 -10.59 22.40
CA VAL A 35 3.23 -11.48 23.25
C VAL A 35 3.97 -12.47 22.38
N LYS A 36 3.28 -13.03 21.39
CA LYS A 36 3.81 -14.09 20.53
C LYS A 36 3.22 -13.99 19.12
N LEU A 37 4.03 -14.32 18.14
CA LEU A 37 3.61 -14.46 16.75
C LEU A 37 4.32 -15.69 16.17
N GLU A 38 3.57 -16.66 15.70
CA GLU A 38 4.10 -17.89 15.12
C GLU A 38 3.41 -18.18 13.78
N ILE A 39 4.15 -18.85 12.91
CA ILE A 39 3.61 -19.34 11.63
C ILE A 39 3.88 -20.84 11.58
N VAL A 40 2.81 -21.64 11.58
CA VAL A 40 2.89 -23.09 11.49
C VAL A 40 1.91 -23.56 10.43
N ASP A 41 2.37 -24.32 9.46
CA ASP A 41 1.57 -24.88 8.36
C ASP A 41 0.72 -23.82 7.60
N GLY A 42 1.25 -22.59 7.47
CA GLY A 42 0.57 -21.48 6.81
C GLY A 42 -0.50 -20.79 7.67
N ILE A 43 -0.64 -21.18 8.94
CA ILE A 43 -1.49 -20.50 9.90
C ILE A 43 -0.62 -19.58 10.75
N ILE A 44 -1.00 -18.31 10.80
CA ILE A 44 -0.34 -17.29 11.62
C ILE A 44 -1.13 -17.17 12.91
N THR A 45 -0.50 -17.45 14.03
CA THR A 45 -1.10 -17.38 15.37
C THR A 45 -0.47 -16.24 16.15
N ALA A 46 -1.29 -15.29 16.60
CA ALA A 46 -0.88 -14.16 17.44
C ALA A 46 -1.49 -14.27 18.84
N GLU A 47 -0.65 -14.19 19.86
CA GLU A 47 -1.08 -14.05 21.25
C GLU A 47 -0.96 -12.58 21.67
N ILE A 48 -2.08 -12.00 22.12
CA ILE A 48 -2.20 -10.57 22.42
C ILE A 48 -2.61 -10.41 23.87
N GLU A 49 -1.84 -9.66 24.63
CA GLU A 49 -2.17 -9.27 25.99
C GLU A 49 -2.88 -7.91 26.01
N LYS A 50 -4.04 -7.84 26.66
CA LYS A 50 -4.84 -6.63 26.75
C LYS A 50 -4.17 -5.61 27.67
N ALA A 51 -4.11 -4.35 27.22
CA ALA A 51 -3.68 -3.23 28.05
C ALA A 51 -4.69 -2.95 29.19
N ASP A 52 -4.18 -2.61 30.36
CA ASP A 52 -5.02 -2.28 31.53
C ASP A 52 -5.75 -0.93 31.38
N ALA A 53 -5.28 -0.04 30.53
CA ALA A 53 -5.93 1.21 30.14
C ALA A 53 -5.47 1.64 28.74
N PRO A 54 -6.31 2.33 27.95
CA PRO A 54 -5.86 2.90 26.70
C PRO A 54 -4.74 3.90 27.01
N SER A 55 -3.53 3.61 26.56
CA SER A 55 -2.41 4.55 26.62
C SER A 55 -2.78 5.74 25.74
N ALA A 56 -3.15 6.86 26.36
CA ALA A 56 -3.21 8.14 25.69
C ALA A 56 -1.77 8.49 25.28
N LYS A 57 -1.32 7.97 24.13
CA LYS A 57 -0.08 8.45 23.52
C LYS A 57 -0.27 9.94 23.30
N THR A 58 0.59 10.74 23.93
CA THR A 58 0.75 12.17 23.69
C THR A 58 0.60 12.42 22.20
N ALA A 59 -0.30 13.32 21.81
CA ALA A 59 -0.53 13.66 20.41
C ALA A 59 0.79 14.13 19.81
N ALA A 60 1.50 13.21 19.15
CA ALA A 60 2.62 13.56 18.32
C ALA A 60 2.07 14.51 17.25
N VAL A 61 2.82 15.58 16.96
CA VAL A 61 2.44 16.54 15.92
C VAL A 61 2.22 15.73 14.63
N GLN A 62 0.96 15.64 14.23
CA GLN A 62 0.57 14.92 13.02
C GLN A 62 1.08 15.72 11.82
N ASN A 63 2.06 15.18 11.12
CA ASN A 63 2.72 15.84 9.98
C ASN A 63 2.91 14.89 8.81
N ASP A 64 2.56 13.62 8.97
CA ASP A 64 2.70 12.59 7.95
C ASP A 64 1.64 12.80 6.85
N LYS A 65 1.85 12.22 5.70
CA LYS A 65 0.91 12.24 4.58
C LYS A 65 0.59 10.80 4.18
N THR A 66 -0.69 10.51 4.01
CA THR A 66 -1.14 9.17 3.62
C THR A 66 -2.03 9.25 2.39
N PHE A 67 -1.72 8.46 1.37
CA PHE A 67 -2.47 8.42 0.12
C PHE A 67 -3.00 7.01 -0.12
N ILE A 68 -4.28 6.90 -0.49
CA ILE A 68 -4.82 5.70 -1.11
C ILE A 68 -4.75 5.90 -2.63
N VAL A 69 -4.00 5.04 -3.30
CA VAL A 69 -3.92 5.00 -4.75
C VAL A 69 -4.78 3.85 -5.25
N PHE A 70 -6.02 4.19 -5.60
CA PHE A 70 -7.01 3.24 -6.10
C PHE A 70 -6.99 3.17 -7.63
N SER A 71 -6.81 4.31 -8.29
CA SER A 71 -6.85 4.41 -9.74
C SER A 71 -5.56 3.92 -10.39
N GLY A 72 -5.68 3.22 -11.52
CA GLY A 72 -4.57 2.86 -12.39
C GLY A 72 -4.38 3.81 -13.57
N ASP A 73 -4.90 5.03 -13.51
CA ASP A 73 -4.78 6.02 -14.58
C ASP A 73 -3.44 6.77 -14.52
N LEU A 74 -2.81 6.99 -15.66
CA LEU A 74 -1.50 7.64 -15.78
C LEU A 74 -1.47 9.04 -15.17
N ASP A 75 -2.43 9.87 -15.51
CA ASP A 75 -2.54 11.26 -15.05
C ASP A 75 -2.74 11.37 -13.54
N LYS A 76 -3.61 10.54 -12.97
CA LYS A 76 -3.84 10.47 -11.53
C LYS A 76 -2.61 9.95 -10.80
N THR A 77 -1.95 8.94 -11.35
CA THR A 77 -0.71 8.38 -10.79
C THR A 77 0.42 9.41 -10.79
N ILE A 78 0.60 10.16 -11.88
CA ILE A 78 1.58 11.25 -11.95
C ILE A 78 1.29 12.28 -10.86
N ALA A 79 0.04 12.72 -10.71
CA ALA A 79 -0.34 13.69 -9.68
C ALA A 79 -0.04 13.15 -8.27
N ALA A 80 -0.37 11.89 -7.98
CA ALA A 80 -0.09 11.27 -6.70
C ALA A 80 1.41 11.27 -6.35
N PHE A 81 2.27 10.90 -7.29
CA PHE A 81 3.72 10.87 -7.05
C PHE A 81 4.35 12.27 -7.02
N ILE A 82 3.81 13.25 -7.75
CA ILE A 82 4.25 14.65 -7.63
C ILE A 82 3.97 15.16 -6.21
N ILE A 83 2.76 14.92 -5.68
CA ILE A 83 2.39 15.35 -4.33
C ILE A 83 3.24 14.60 -3.28
N ALA A 84 3.45 13.29 -3.45
CA ALA A 84 4.28 12.50 -2.54
C ALA A 84 5.72 13.00 -2.47
N ASN A 85 6.37 13.20 -3.63
CA ASN A 85 7.73 13.74 -3.69
C ASN A 85 7.82 15.15 -3.12
N GLY A 86 6.81 15.99 -3.38
CA GLY A 86 6.70 17.34 -2.79
C GLY A 86 6.62 17.29 -1.26
N ALA A 87 5.80 16.39 -0.71
CA ALA A 87 5.68 16.22 0.74
C ALA A 87 6.99 15.74 1.38
N VAL A 88 7.69 14.80 0.75
CA VAL A 88 9.00 14.33 1.24
C VAL A 88 10.04 15.44 1.19
N SER A 89 10.08 16.24 0.12
CA SER A 89 11.01 17.39 0.02
C SER A 89 10.76 18.45 1.09
N MET A 90 9.55 18.49 1.66
CA MET A 90 9.19 19.29 2.84
C MET A 90 9.53 18.59 4.17
N GLY A 91 10.24 17.47 4.14
CA GLY A 91 10.62 16.70 5.33
C GLY A 91 9.48 15.91 5.97
N ARG A 92 8.43 15.59 5.23
CA ARG A 92 7.27 14.82 5.73
C ARG A 92 7.43 13.33 5.42
N LYS A 93 7.00 12.47 6.34
CA LYS A 93 6.85 11.04 6.05
C LYS A 93 5.62 10.84 5.17
N VAL A 94 5.76 10.01 4.16
CA VAL A 94 4.68 9.72 3.21
C VAL A 94 4.47 8.23 3.13
N THR A 95 3.22 7.80 3.26
CA THR A 95 2.77 6.42 3.00
C THR A 95 1.79 6.42 1.83
N MET A 96 2.07 5.64 0.80
CA MET A 96 1.18 5.42 -0.33
C MET A 96 0.66 3.99 -0.30
N PHE A 97 -0.64 3.83 -0.09
CA PHE A 97 -1.32 2.54 -0.01
C PHE A 97 -2.03 2.24 -1.32
N PHE A 98 -1.54 1.24 -2.05
CA PHE A 98 -2.05 0.86 -3.37
C PHE A 98 -3.07 -0.26 -3.24
N THR A 99 -4.22 -0.06 -3.83
CA THR A 99 -5.32 -1.03 -3.80
C THR A 99 -5.98 -1.13 -5.17
N PHE A 100 -6.62 -2.26 -5.47
CA PHE A 100 -7.33 -2.52 -6.72
C PHE A 100 -6.53 -2.12 -7.97
N TRP A 101 -7.06 -1.19 -8.79
CA TRP A 101 -6.44 -0.81 -10.07
C TRP A 101 -5.08 -0.13 -9.88
N GLY A 102 -4.85 0.53 -8.74
CA GLY A 102 -3.57 1.12 -8.37
C GLY A 102 -2.44 0.09 -8.28
N LEU A 103 -2.73 -1.16 -7.93
CA LEU A 103 -1.73 -2.24 -7.90
C LEU A 103 -1.05 -2.47 -9.26
N ASN A 104 -1.74 -2.18 -10.38
CA ASN A 104 -1.17 -2.33 -11.71
C ASN A 104 0.04 -1.40 -11.98
N ILE A 105 0.10 -0.28 -11.27
CA ILE A 105 1.23 0.67 -11.33
C ILE A 105 2.50 0.00 -10.83
N LEU A 106 2.38 -0.77 -9.75
CA LEU A 106 3.50 -1.42 -9.06
C LEU A 106 3.97 -2.70 -9.73
N ARG A 107 3.26 -3.21 -10.74
CA ARG A 107 3.66 -4.45 -11.41
C ARG A 107 4.91 -4.25 -12.25
N ARG A 108 5.85 -5.21 -12.14
CA ARG A 108 7.05 -5.25 -13.01
C ARG A 108 6.67 -5.26 -14.48
N PRO A 109 7.34 -4.50 -15.36
CA PRO A 109 7.04 -4.48 -16.80
C PRO A 109 7.20 -5.84 -17.46
N LYS A 110 8.21 -6.62 -17.05
CA LYS A 110 8.46 -7.98 -17.51
C LYS A 110 7.59 -8.98 -16.75
N LYS A 111 7.01 -9.94 -17.47
CA LYS A 111 6.26 -11.04 -16.84
C LYS A 111 7.21 -11.90 -16.01
N VAL A 112 6.82 -12.17 -14.79
CA VAL A 112 7.46 -13.12 -13.89
C VAL A 112 6.66 -14.42 -13.94
N LYS A 113 7.36 -15.56 -13.93
CA LYS A 113 6.71 -16.88 -13.86
C LYS A 113 6.29 -17.13 -12.42
N VAL A 114 5.00 -17.10 -12.17
CA VAL A 114 4.38 -17.38 -10.87
C VAL A 114 3.25 -18.38 -11.04
N ALA A 115 3.01 -19.19 -10.03
CA ALA A 115 1.88 -20.11 -10.00
C ALA A 115 0.57 -19.31 -9.91
N LYS A 116 -0.32 -19.53 -10.87
CA LYS A 116 -1.63 -18.87 -10.96
C LYS A 116 -2.68 -19.86 -11.46
N ASN A 117 -3.88 -19.76 -10.91
CA ASN A 117 -5.02 -20.46 -11.44
C ASN A 117 -5.49 -19.85 -12.78
N PHE A 118 -6.49 -20.46 -13.42
CA PHE A 118 -6.98 -20.02 -14.73
C PHE A 118 -7.56 -18.59 -14.69
N ILE A 119 -8.34 -18.27 -13.66
CA ILE A 119 -8.98 -16.96 -13.48
C ILE A 119 -7.93 -15.86 -13.26
N GLU A 120 -6.96 -16.11 -12.37
CA GLU A 120 -5.85 -15.18 -12.12
C GLU A 120 -5.00 -14.91 -13.38
N LYS A 121 -4.81 -15.94 -14.22
CA LYS A 121 -4.11 -15.77 -15.51
C LYS A 121 -4.89 -14.89 -16.47
N MET A 122 -6.20 -15.10 -16.55
CA MET A 122 -7.10 -14.32 -17.41
C MET A 122 -7.11 -12.84 -16.97
N PHE A 123 -7.34 -12.57 -15.69
CA PHE A 123 -7.29 -11.20 -15.14
C PHE A 123 -5.92 -10.56 -15.37
N GLY A 124 -4.84 -11.29 -15.10
CA GLY A 124 -3.48 -10.79 -15.29
C GLY A 124 -3.12 -10.46 -16.74
N ALA A 125 -3.80 -11.07 -17.72
CA ALA A 125 -3.63 -10.78 -19.15
C ALA A 125 -4.43 -9.53 -19.58
N MET A 126 -5.60 -9.29 -18.98
CA MET A 126 -6.48 -8.17 -19.32
C MET A 126 -6.03 -6.85 -18.69
N MET A 127 -5.41 -6.91 -17.52
CA MET A 127 -4.99 -5.72 -16.79
C MET A 127 -3.67 -5.13 -17.35
N PRO A 128 -3.52 -3.79 -17.33
CA PRO A 128 -2.26 -3.15 -17.68
C PRO A 128 -1.16 -3.62 -16.71
N ARG A 129 0.07 -3.75 -17.22
CA ARG A 129 1.21 -4.21 -16.42
C ARG A 129 2.29 -3.13 -16.39
N GLY A 130 2.43 -2.53 -15.20
CA GLY A 130 3.42 -1.51 -14.93
C GLY A 130 3.12 -0.17 -15.58
N THR A 131 3.91 0.82 -15.22
CA THR A 131 3.69 2.22 -15.55
C THR A 131 3.52 2.50 -17.04
N LYS A 132 4.30 1.84 -17.90
CA LYS A 132 4.31 2.06 -19.36
C LYS A 132 3.01 1.67 -20.06
N LYS A 133 2.15 0.88 -19.40
CA LYS A 133 0.87 0.40 -19.96
C LYS A 133 -0.35 1.15 -19.43
N LEU A 134 -0.15 2.13 -18.55
CA LEU A 134 -1.23 2.94 -18.01
C LEU A 134 -1.80 3.88 -19.08
N GLY A 135 -3.12 3.92 -19.15
CA GLY A 135 -3.87 4.88 -19.98
C GLY A 135 -4.20 6.15 -19.20
N LEU A 136 -4.72 7.16 -19.88
CA LEU A 136 -5.30 8.34 -19.25
C LEU A 136 -6.70 8.07 -18.75
N SER A 137 -7.12 8.78 -17.70
CA SER A 137 -8.48 8.74 -17.17
C SER A 137 -9.51 9.25 -18.19
N ARG A 138 -9.13 10.21 -19.02
CA ARG A 138 -9.91 10.75 -20.12
C ARG A 138 -9.04 10.95 -21.35
N MET A 139 -9.66 10.97 -22.54
CA MET A 139 -8.96 11.21 -23.82
C MET A 139 -7.81 10.21 -24.11
N ASN A 140 -7.93 8.97 -23.62
CA ASN A 140 -6.89 7.98 -23.81
C ASN A 140 -6.75 7.52 -25.29
N MET A 141 -7.85 7.54 -26.07
CA MET A 141 -7.88 7.25 -27.52
C MET A 141 -7.03 6.01 -27.89
N GLY A 142 -7.30 4.87 -27.23
CA GLY A 142 -6.52 3.64 -27.45
C GLY A 142 -5.04 3.73 -27.03
N GLY A 143 -4.67 4.66 -26.16
CA GLY A 143 -3.30 4.88 -25.67
C GLY A 143 -2.54 6.02 -26.38
N ALA A 144 -3.11 6.62 -27.41
CA ALA A 144 -2.49 7.78 -28.08
C ALA A 144 -2.37 8.98 -27.15
N GLY A 145 -3.41 9.24 -26.33
CA GLY A 145 -3.40 10.29 -25.32
C GLY A 145 -2.29 10.10 -24.28
N ALA A 146 -2.09 8.90 -23.79
CA ALA A 146 -1.01 8.61 -22.83
C ALA A 146 0.38 8.84 -23.44
N LYS A 147 0.60 8.47 -24.72
CA LYS A 147 1.85 8.75 -25.43
C LYS A 147 2.07 10.26 -25.62
N MET A 148 1.02 11.00 -25.96
CA MET A 148 1.06 12.45 -26.14
C MET A 148 1.45 13.15 -24.83
N ILE A 149 0.80 12.82 -23.73
CA ILE A 149 1.11 13.41 -22.40
C ILE A 149 2.56 13.14 -22.01
N ARG A 150 3.03 11.90 -22.15
CA ARG A 150 4.45 11.54 -21.88
C ARG A 150 5.42 12.34 -22.77
N GLY A 151 5.06 12.57 -24.05
CA GLY A 151 5.84 13.42 -24.97
C GLY A 151 5.90 14.87 -24.52
N ILE A 152 4.77 15.43 -24.10
CA ILE A 152 4.68 16.81 -23.59
C ILE A 152 5.47 16.95 -22.28
N MET A 153 5.35 16.00 -21.34
CA MET A 153 6.14 15.99 -20.11
C MET A 153 7.63 16.07 -20.42
N LYS A 154 8.13 15.20 -21.31
CA LYS A 154 9.52 15.21 -21.73
C LYS A 154 9.95 16.55 -22.34
N GLN A 155 9.12 17.12 -23.25
CA GLN A 155 9.40 18.41 -23.88
C GLN A 155 9.43 19.57 -22.87
N LYS A 156 8.63 19.50 -21.80
CA LYS A 156 8.56 20.51 -20.74
C LYS A 156 9.57 20.27 -19.61
N GLY A 157 10.42 19.26 -19.70
CA GLY A 157 11.38 18.92 -18.65
C GLY A 157 10.74 18.36 -17.36
N VAL A 158 9.51 17.85 -17.45
CA VAL A 158 8.83 17.20 -16.32
C VAL A 158 9.28 15.74 -16.25
N SER A 159 9.66 15.30 -15.05
CA SER A 159 10.07 13.92 -14.80
C SER A 159 9.03 12.91 -15.24
N SER A 160 9.47 11.82 -15.83
CA SER A 160 8.60 10.69 -16.18
C SER A 160 8.00 10.05 -14.93
N LEU A 161 6.90 9.30 -15.09
CA LEU A 161 6.30 8.57 -13.96
C LEU A 161 7.31 7.59 -13.34
N GLU A 162 8.12 6.95 -14.15
CA GLU A 162 9.15 6.01 -13.71
C GLU A 162 10.20 6.69 -12.82
N GLU A 163 10.64 7.89 -13.20
CA GLU A 163 11.57 8.71 -12.39
C GLU A 163 10.89 9.21 -11.12
N LEU A 164 9.62 9.62 -11.18
CA LEU A 164 8.87 10.05 -9.99
C LEU A 164 8.72 8.93 -8.97
N ILE A 165 8.45 7.70 -9.42
CA ILE A 165 8.37 6.52 -8.54
C ILE A 165 9.74 6.22 -7.92
N GLN A 166 10.79 6.21 -8.73
CA GLN A 166 12.14 5.93 -8.23
C GLN A 166 12.56 6.97 -7.19
N ASN A 167 12.36 8.27 -7.48
CA ASN A 167 12.63 9.34 -6.55
C ASN A 167 11.85 9.18 -5.23
N ALA A 168 10.58 8.78 -5.30
CA ALA A 168 9.77 8.54 -4.10
C ALA A 168 10.37 7.41 -3.23
N ILE A 169 10.77 6.30 -3.85
CA ILE A 169 11.41 5.17 -3.15
C ILE A 169 12.76 5.62 -2.54
N ASP A 170 13.60 6.28 -3.31
CA ASP A 170 14.94 6.71 -2.89
C ASP A 170 14.87 7.72 -1.73
N HIS A 171 13.82 8.50 -1.64
CA HIS A 171 13.59 9.46 -0.56
C HIS A 171 12.71 8.92 0.59
N GLY A 172 12.46 7.62 0.62
CA GLY A 172 11.82 6.94 1.75
C GLY A 172 10.29 7.07 1.80
N VAL A 173 9.63 7.32 0.66
CA VAL A 173 8.18 7.13 0.57
C VAL A 173 7.87 5.65 0.78
N ARG A 174 7.06 5.35 1.76
CA ARG A 174 6.60 4.00 2.05
C ARG A 174 5.53 3.61 1.05
N ILE A 175 5.80 2.59 0.23
CA ILE A 175 4.87 2.08 -0.79
C ILE A 175 4.31 0.75 -0.30
N VAL A 176 3.01 0.70 -0.05
CA VAL A 176 2.32 -0.48 0.50
C VAL A 176 1.30 -1.00 -0.50
N ALA A 177 1.36 -2.28 -0.82
CA ALA A 177 0.38 -2.98 -1.64
C ALA A 177 -0.64 -3.70 -0.75
N CYS A 178 -1.93 -3.50 -1.03
CA CYS A 178 -3.02 -4.15 -0.31
C CYS A 178 -3.07 -5.65 -0.63
N GLN A 179 -2.76 -6.50 0.34
CA GLN A 179 -2.76 -7.96 0.21
C GLN A 179 -4.11 -8.48 -0.29
N MET A 180 -5.20 -8.12 0.38
CA MET A 180 -6.55 -8.55 0.00
C MET A 180 -6.88 -8.23 -1.47
N SER A 181 -6.53 -7.02 -1.93
CA SER A 181 -6.76 -6.64 -3.33
C SER A 181 -5.85 -7.39 -4.30
N MET A 182 -4.63 -7.72 -3.89
CA MET A 182 -3.73 -8.57 -4.67
C MET A 182 -4.33 -9.96 -4.86
N ASP A 183 -4.88 -10.56 -3.81
CA ASP A 183 -5.49 -11.88 -3.86
C ASP A 183 -6.73 -11.89 -4.75
N ILE A 184 -7.62 -10.90 -4.61
CA ILE A 184 -8.81 -10.73 -5.48
C ILE A 184 -8.41 -10.59 -6.95
N MET A 185 -7.38 -9.80 -7.24
CA MET A 185 -6.93 -9.51 -8.61
C MET A 185 -5.94 -10.54 -9.16
N GLY A 186 -5.55 -11.52 -8.35
CA GLY A 186 -4.59 -12.55 -8.73
C GLY A 186 -3.19 -12.00 -9.02
N ILE A 187 -2.77 -10.96 -8.31
CA ILE A 187 -1.43 -10.39 -8.40
C ILE A 187 -0.58 -11.00 -7.28
N LYS A 188 0.59 -11.53 -7.64
CA LYS A 188 1.52 -12.13 -6.67
C LYS A 188 2.64 -11.13 -6.33
N GLN A 189 3.19 -11.25 -5.13
CA GLN A 189 4.23 -10.35 -4.64
C GLN A 189 5.45 -10.27 -5.57
N GLU A 190 5.85 -11.38 -6.15
CA GLU A 190 6.98 -11.46 -7.10
C GLU A 190 6.75 -10.66 -8.38
N GLU A 191 5.48 -10.31 -8.67
CA GLU A 191 5.13 -9.47 -9.82
C GLU A 191 5.30 -7.98 -9.53
N LEU A 192 5.51 -7.57 -8.27
CA LEU A 192 5.68 -6.18 -7.88
C LEU A 192 7.13 -5.73 -8.02
N ILE A 193 7.34 -4.43 -8.21
CA ILE A 193 8.66 -3.80 -8.20
C ILE A 193 9.29 -3.91 -6.80
N ASP A 194 10.61 -3.74 -6.72
CA ASP A 194 11.32 -3.76 -5.45
C ASP A 194 10.94 -2.55 -4.58
N GLY A 195 11.04 -2.70 -3.25
CA GLY A 195 10.72 -1.63 -2.30
C GLY A 195 9.23 -1.50 -1.95
N VAL A 196 8.38 -2.43 -2.43
CA VAL A 196 6.96 -2.49 -2.07
C VAL A 196 6.77 -3.40 -0.86
N GLU A 197 6.10 -2.87 0.17
CA GLU A 197 5.68 -3.63 1.34
C GLU A 197 4.27 -4.21 1.10
N LEU A 198 3.94 -5.31 1.78
CA LEU A 198 2.57 -5.81 1.84
C LEU A 198 1.90 -5.29 3.11
N GLY A 199 0.62 -4.97 3.02
CA GLY A 199 -0.13 -4.52 4.17
C GLY A 199 -1.64 -4.63 3.96
N GLY A 200 -2.38 -4.56 5.06
CA GLY A 200 -3.83 -4.56 5.07
C GLY A 200 -4.39 -3.23 5.58
N VAL A 201 -5.65 -3.26 5.99
CA VAL A 201 -6.39 -2.08 6.46
C VAL A 201 -5.77 -1.48 7.72
N ALA A 202 -5.28 -2.32 8.66
CA ALA A 202 -4.66 -1.83 9.88
C ALA A 202 -3.35 -1.08 9.63
N THR A 203 -2.55 -1.55 8.67
CA THR A 203 -1.33 -0.85 8.21
C THR A 203 -1.66 0.53 7.66
N PHE A 204 -2.71 0.63 6.84
CA PHE A 204 -3.19 1.92 6.31
C PHE A 204 -3.67 2.85 7.44
N LEU A 205 -4.59 2.37 8.29
CA LEU A 205 -5.16 3.17 9.38
C LEU A 205 -4.08 3.62 10.35
N GLY A 206 -3.12 2.75 10.69
CA GLY A 206 -2.01 3.11 11.54
C GLY A 206 -1.14 4.25 10.97
N SER A 207 -0.96 4.32 9.66
CA SER A 207 -0.28 5.44 8.99
C SER A 207 -1.18 6.69 8.93
N ALA A 208 -2.50 6.51 8.71
CA ALA A 208 -3.44 7.61 8.61
C ALA A 208 -3.64 8.36 9.94
N GLU A 209 -3.55 7.67 11.08
CA GLU A 209 -3.69 8.28 12.41
C GLU A 209 -2.61 9.31 12.74
N THR A 210 -1.42 9.22 12.14
CA THR A 210 -0.33 10.19 12.31
C THR A 210 -0.28 11.22 11.19
N SER A 211 -1.20 11.15 10.24
CA SER A 211 -1.27 12.02 9.06
C SER A 211 -2.19 13.21 9.28
N ASP A 212 -1.75 14.39 8.89
CA ASP A 212 -2.58 15.59 8.81
C ASP A 212 -3.31 15.70 7.45
N THR A 213 -2.92 14.88 6.48
CA THR A 213 -3.48 14.86 5.14
C THR A 213 -3.65 13.42 4.67
N SER A 214 -4.87 13.05 4.31
CA SER A 214 -5.20 11.78 3.67
C SER A 214 -5.88 12.04 2.34
N LEU A 215 -5.34 11.45 1.26
CA LEU A 215 -5.89 11.60 -0.09
C LEU A 215 -6.32 10.24 -0.65
N PHE A 216 -7.45 10.24 -1.36
CA PHE A 216 -7.93 9.10 -2.14
C PHE A 216 -7.87 9.47 -3.64
N ILE A 217 -7.06 8.73 -4.42
CA ILE A 217 -6.74 9.03 -5.83
C ILE A 217 -7.06 7.86 -6.75
#